data_850c01a5c48f5cafdb25be13d54f3b92
#
_entry.id   850c01a5c48f5cafdb25be13d54f3b92
#
_cell.length_a   1.000
_cell.length_b   1.000
_cell.length_c   1.000
_cell.angle_alpha   90.00
_cell.angle_beta   90.00
_cell.angle_gamma   90.00
#
_symmetry.space_group_name_H-M   'P 1'
#
loop_
_entity.id
_entity.type
_entity.pdbx_description
1 polymer ?
#
loop_
_entity_poly.entity_id
_entity_poly.type
_entity_poly.pdbx_seq_one_letter_code
_entity_poly.pdbx_strand_id
1 'polypeptide(L)'
;MSEHGVFDGLDAAVIVHPGTDKTYIGGTSYATHPMQFTFLGKAAHVADATYHGVNALDALVDFYGRLKAYEKTLTERHIIGAIITEGGTAPNIVPDRAVLKGDYPGPESGIPGRQDAAGHKKNRP
;
A
#
# COMPACT_ATOMS: atom_id res chain seq x y z
N MET A 1 1.76 -3.57 19.57
CA MET A 1 2.16 -2.75 20.76
C MET A 1 0.97 -2.48 21.66
N SER A 2 -0.18 -2.02 21.20
CA SER A 2 -1.37 -1.81 22.05
C SER A 2 -1.85 -3.10 22.73
N GLU A 3 -1.84 -4.23 22.02
CA GLU A 3 -2.21 -5.55 22.55
C GLU A 3 -1.32 -6.06 23.69
N HIS A 4 -0.16 -5.46 23.88
CA HIS A 4 0.79 -5.79 24.95
C HIS A 4 0.77 -4.78 26.10
N GLY A 5 -0.23 -3.91 26.17
CA GLY A 5 -0.40 -2.96 27.26
C GLY A 5 0.68 -1.88 27.35
N VAL A 6 1.47 -1.66 26.28
CA VAL A 6 2.58 -0.69 26.30
C VAL A 6 2.11 0.75 26.57
N PHE A 7 0.85 1.03 26.27
CA PHE A 7 0.24 2.36 26.47
C PHE A 7 -0.69 2.43 27.67
N ASP A 8 -0.79 1.36 28.47
CA ASP A 8 -1.63 1.34 29.66
C ASP A 8 -1.09 2.31 30.71
N GLY A 9 -1.96 3.13 31.26
CA GLY A 9 -1.61 4.15 32.27
C GLY A 9 -1.04 5.45 31.68
N LEU A 10 -1.05 5.64 30.35
CA LEU A 10 -0.70 6.92 29.73
C LEU A 10 -1.94 7.79 29.54
N ASP A 11 -1.90 9.04 30.02
CA ASP A 11 -2.97 10.01 29.79
C ASP A 11 -2.98 10.56 28.35
N ALA A 12 -1.82 10.60 27.71
CA ALA A 12 -1.67 11.07 26.34
C ALA A 12 -0.44 10.47 25.65
N ALA A 13 -0.49 10.37 24.33
CA ALA A 13 0.65 10.04 23.47
C ALA A 13 0.74 11.05 22.32
N VAL A 14 1.96 11.47 22.01
CA VAL A 14 2.24 12.43 20.94
C VAL A 14 3.25 11.82 19.98
N ILE A 15 2.97 11.94 18.68
CA ILE A 15 3.90 11.58 17.62
C ILE A 15 4.25 12.83 16.80
N VAL A 16 5.53 13.01 16.49
CA VAL A 16 6.00 14.06 15.59
C VAL A 16 6.26 13.45 14.23
N HIS A 17 5.59 13.99 13.19
CA HIS A 17 5.79 13.58 11.82
C HIS A 17 6.23 14.80 11.00
N PRO A 18 7.35 14.73 10.24
CA PRO A 18 7.80 15.85 9.43
C PRO A 18 6.79 16.14 8.31
N GLY A 19 6.45 17.41 8.16
CA GLY A 19 5.61 17.93 7.08
C GLY A 19 6.44 18.64 6.02
N THR A 20 5.83 19.00 4.90
CA THR A 20 6.52 19.62 3.75
C THR A 20 6.38 21.13 3.70
N ASP A 21 5.38 21.71 4.33
CA ASP A 21 5.03 23.14 4.15
C ASP A 21 4.92 23.93 5.45
N LYS A 22 4.37 23.38 6.48
CA LYS A 22 4.16 24.07 7.77
C LYS A 22 3.96 23.12 8.93
N THR A 23 4.05 23.65 10.15
CA THR A 23 3.78 22.90 11.38
C THR A 23 2.29 22.88 11.67
N TYR A 24 1.75 21.69 11.91
CA TYR A 24 0.38 21.46 12.34
C TYR A 24 0.35 20.84 13.74
N ILE A 25 -0.64 21.21 14.52
CA ILE A 25 -0.96 20.53 15.78
C ILE A 25 -2.23 19.72 15.54
N GLY A 26 -2.11 18.41 15.60
CA GLY A 26 -3.19 17.50 15.24
C GLY A 26 -3.34 17.34 13.73
N GLY A 27 -4.37 16.65 13.31
CA GLY A 27 -4.64 16.37 11.90
C GLY A 27 -5.45 15.09 11.73
N THR A 28 -5.88 14.83 10.50
CA THR A 28 -6.44 13.56 10.07
C THR A 28 -5.36 12.77 9.34
N SER A 29 -5.33 11.47 9.51
CA SER A 29 -4.51 10.57 8.71
C SER A 29 -5.40 9.60 7.96
N TYR A 30 -4.96 9.20 6.78
CA TYR A 30 -5.59 8.07 6.11
C TYR A 30 -5.26 6.77 6.84
N ALA A 31 -6.24 5.86 6.88
CA ALA A 31 -5.94 4.49 7.24
C ALA A 31 -5.10 3.87 6.11
N THR A 32 -4.12 3.06 6.46
CA THR A 32 -3.31 2.33 5.49
C THR A 32 -3.51 0.83 5.65
N HIS A 33 -3.61 0.12 4.53
CA HIS A 33 -3.73 -1.32 4.50
C HIS A 33 -2.54 -1.90 3.72
N PRO A 34 -1.48 -2.33 4.41
CA PRO A 34 -0.37 -3.01 3.75
C PRO A 34 -0.85 -4.32 3.15
N MET A 35 -0.49 -4.55 1.89
CA MET A 35 -0.89 -5.74 1.12
C MET A 35 0.33 -6.39 0.49
N GLN A 36 0.27 -7.70 0.39
CA GLN A 36 1.22 -8.48 -0.39
C GLN A 36 0.48 -9.44 -1.31
N PHE A 37 0.83 -9.41 -2.58
CA PHE A 37 0.33 -10.34 -3.59
C PHE A 37 1.48 -11.20 -4.07
N THR A 38 1.31 -12.51 -3.99
CA THR A 38 2.28 -13.49 -4.43
C THR A 38 1.69 -14.28 -5.59
N PHE A 39 2.39 -14.27 -6.72
CA PHE A 39 2.05 -15.03 -7.91
C PHE A 39 2.97 -16.25 -7.98
N LEU A 40 2.39 -17.39 -8.19
CA LEU A 40 3.11 -18.66 -8.34
C LEU A 40 2.98 -19.18 -9.76
N GLY A 41 4.07 -19.61 -10.32
CA GLY A 41 4.18 -20.14 -11.65
C GLY A 41 4.97 -21.44 -11.67
N LYS A 42 5.69 -21.66 -12.76
CA LYS A 42 6.56 -22.82 -12.94
C LYS A 42 7.81 -22.40 -13.69
N ALA A 43 8.98 -22.58 -13.06
CA ALA A 43 10.26 -22.29 -13.69
C ALA A 43 10.51 -23.17 -14.91
N ALA A 44 11.07 -22.57 -15.94
CA ALA A 44 11.58 -23.26 -17.11
C ALA A 44 12.67 -22.41 -17.78
N HIS A 45 13.55 -23.03 -18.54
CA HIS A 45 14.45 -22.28 -19.40
C HIS A 45 13.62 -21.62 -20.53
N VAL A 46 13.97 -20.38 -20.91
CA VAL A 46 13.17 -19.62 -21.90
C VAL A 46 13.02 -20.37 -23.22
N ALA A 47 14.02 -21.15 -23.63
CA ALA A 47 13.93 -21.98 -24.83
C ALA A 47 12.83 -23.07 -24.75
N ASP A 48 12.50 -23.50 -23.52
CA ASP A 48 11.48 -24.54 -23.25
C ASP A 48 10.18 -23.96 -22.69
N ALA A 49 10.13 -22.66 -22.43
CA ALA A 49 9.04 -21.98 -21.71
C ALA A 49 7.68 -22.08 -22.41
N THR A 50 7.69 -22.11 -23.75
CA THR A 50 6.44 -22.20 -24.54
C THR A 50 5.62 -23.44 -24.25
N TYR A 51 6.23 -24.48 -23.72
CA TYR A 51 5.60 -25.77 -23.47
C TYR A 51 5.52 -26.15 -21.99
N HIS A 52 6.42 -25.62 -21.15
CA HIS A 52 6.62 -26.12 -19.81
C HIS A 52 6.62 -25.07 -18.70
N GLY A 53 6.85 -23.80 -19.03
CA GLY A 53 6.90 -22.70 -18.08
C GLY A 53 5.55 -22.02 -17.84
N VAL A 54 5.36 -21.47 -16.65
CA VAL A 54 4.26 -20.57 -16.29
C VAL A 54 4.87 -19.33 -15.65
N ASN A 55 4.81 -18.20 -16.35
CA ASN A 55 5.48 -16.98 -15.92
C ASN A 55 4.66 -16.23 -14.84
N ALA A 56 5.14 -16.28 -13.61
CA ALA A 56 4.53 -15.56 -12.51
C ALA A 56 4.68 -14.03 -12.64
N LEU A 57 5.76 -13.57 -13.27
CA LEU A 57 5.98 -12.14 -13.49
C LEU A 57 4.99 -11.54 -14.49
N ASP A 58 4.66 -12.23 -15.56
CA ASP A 58 3.68 -11.74 -16.54
C ASP A 58 2.31 -11.53 -15.88
N ALA A 59 1.89 -12.48 -15.04
CA ALA A 59 0.65 -12.35 -14.28
C ALA A 59 0.69 -11.17 -13.30
N LEU A 60 1.82 -10.95 -12.64
CA LEU A 60 2.01 -9.84 -11.72
C LEU A 60 1.97 -8.50 -12.47
N VAL A 61 2.61 -8.40 -13.63
CA VAL A 61 2.66 -7.16 -14.43
C VAL A 61 1.27 -6.80 -14.96
N ASP A 62 0.50 -7.78 -15.46
CA ASP A 62 -0.91 -7.56 -15.85
C ASP A 62 -1.74 -7.08 -14.65
N PHE A 63 -1.61 -7.75 -13.50
CA PHE A 63 -2.28 -7.34 -12.28
C PHE A 63 -1.91 -5.91 -11.87
N TYR A 64 -0.62 -5.55 -11.88
CA TYR A 64 -0.16 -4.20 -11.56
C TYR A 64 -0.77 -3.17 -12.51
N GLY A 65 -0.81 -3.45 -13.80
CA GLY A 65 -1.43 -2.57 -14.79
C GLY A 65 -2.91 -2.33 -14.51
N ARG A 66 -3.66 -3.39 -14.19
CA ARG A 66 -5.09 -3.31 -13.81
C ARG A 66 -5.28 -2.55 -12.49
N LEU A 67 -4.43 -2.77 -11.50
CA LEU A 67 -4.46 -2.07 -10.22
C LEU A 67 -4.28 -0.56 -10.43
N LYS A 68 -3.32 -0.15 -11.26
CA LYS A 68 -3.08 1.26 -11.59
C LYS A 68 -4.18 1.87 -12.49
N ALA A 69 -4.82 1.07 -13.31
CA ALA A 69 -6.00 1.50 -14.05
C ALA A 69 -7.21 1.73 -13.12
N TYR A 70 -7.42 0.82 -12.16
CA TYR A 70 -8.46 0.96 -11.14
C TYR A 70 -8.24 2.20 -10.28
N GLU A 71 -7.01 2.47 -9.83
CA GLU A 71 -6.67 3.68 -9.07
C GLU A 71 -7.18 4.95 -9.75
N LYS A 72 -7.11 5.04 -11.08
CA LYS A 72 -7.57 6.21 -11.85
C LYS A 72 -9.10 6.36 -11.87
N THR A 73 -9.85 5.31 -11.53
CA THR A 73 -11.31 5.36 -11.46
C THR A 73 -11.85 5.80 -10.10
N LEU A 74 -10.97 5.87 -9.10
CA LEU A 74 -11.37 6.30 -7.75
C LEU A 74 -11.69 7.79 -7.76
N THR A 75 -12.84 8.14 -7.19
CA THR A 75 -13.36 9.52 -7.17
C THR A 75 -12.63 10.42 -6.19
N GLU A 76 -12.04 9.83 -5.15
CA GLU A 76 -11.17 10.52 -4.20
C GLU A 76 -9.71 10.27 -4.58
N ARG A 77 -8.84 11.24 -4.25
CA ARG A 77 -7.41 11.15 -4.57
C ARG A 77 -6.72 10.09 -3.71
N HIS A 78 -6.98 8.85 -4.05
CA HIS A 78 -6.29 7.71 -3.45
C HIS A 78 -5.10 7.32 -4.32
N ILE A 79 -3.92 7.21 -3.73
CA ILE A 79 -2.73 6.71 -4.41
C ILE A 79 -2.45 5.31 -3.87
N ILE A 80 -2.58 4.31 -4.72
CA ILE A 80 -2.20 2.95 -4.37
C ILE A 80 -0.69 2.83 -4.58
N GLY A 81 0.06 2.92 -3.48
CA GLY A 81 1.49 2.66 -3.51
C GLY A 81 1.75 1.18 -3.77
N ALA A 82 2.53 0.84 -4.77
CA ALA A 82 2.86 -0.56 -5.04
C ALA A 82 4.25 -0.69 -5.66
N ILE A 83 5.00 -1.69 -5.21
CA ILE A 83 6.33 -2.03 -5.72
C ILE A 83 6.43 -3.52 -5.98
N ILE A 84 7.16 -3.89 -7.03
CA ILE A 84 7.54 -5.29 -7.29
C ILE A 84 8.81 -5.56 -6.48
N THR A 85 8.73 -6.49 -5.54
CA THR A 85 9.85 -6.85 -4.66
C THR A 85 10.57 -8.13 -5.11
N GLU A 86 9.91 -8.93 -5.96
CA GLU A 86 10.46 -10.15 -6.54
C GLU A 86 9.84 -10.36 -7.92
N GLY A 87 10.66 -10.66 -8.92
CA GLY A 87 10.19 -10.84 -10.31
C GLY A 87 11.08 -11.79 -11.13
N GLY A 88 11.80 -12.68 -10.47
CA GLY A 88 12.70 -13.63 -11.09
C GLY A 88 14.18 -13.37 -10.77
N THR A 89 15.06 -14.28 -11.20
CA THR A 89 16.49 -14.30 -10.87
C THR A 89 17.41 -14.12 -12.07
N ALA A 90 16.96 -14.55 -13.24
CA ALA A 90 17.75 -14.47 -14.48
C ALA A 90 16.84 -14.35 -15.70
N PRO A 91 17.23 -13.60 -16.75
CA PRO A 91 16.38 -13.35 -17.91
C PRO A 91 16.14 -14.59 -18.78
N ASN A 92 16.95 -15.61 -18.65
CA ASN A 92 16.81 -16.88 -19.39
C ASN A 92 16.02 -17.95 -18.62
N ILE A 93 15.48 -17.61 -17.45
CA ILE A 93 14.64 -18.49 -16.64
C ILE A 93 13.27 -17.84 -16.45
N VAL A 94 12.21 -18.56 -16.81
CA VAL A 94 10.84 -18.13 -16.54
C VAL A 94 10.62 -18.05 -15.04
N PRO A 95 10.19 -16.90 -14.49
CA PRO A 95 9.95 -16.76 -13.06
C PRO A 95 8.81 -17.66 -12.58
N ASP A 96 9.08 -18.50 -11.60
CA ASP A 96 8.08 -19.32 -10.91
C ASP A 96 7.43 -18.63 -9.72
N ARG A 97 8.01 -17.48 -9.32
CA ARG A 97 7.48 -16.65 -8.24
C ARG A 97 7.70 -15.17 -8.53
N ALA A 98 6.66 -14.39 -8.27
CA ALA A 98 6.73 -12.93 -8.30
C ALA A 98 5.93 -12.34 -7.13
N VAL A 99 6.43 -11.25 -6.54
CA VAL A 99 5.81 -10.62 -5.35
C VAL A 99 5.66 -9.12 -5.57
N LEU A 100 4.46 -8.64 -5.33
CA LEU A 100 4.12 -7.23 -5.25
C LEU A 100 3.74 -6.90 -3.81
N LYS A 101 4.31 -5.83 -3.28
CA LYS A 101 3.90 -5.24 -2.01
C LYS A 101 3.27 -3.88 -2.28
N GLY A 102 2.17 -3.61 -1.61
CA GLY A 102 1.45 -2.36 -1.77
C GLY A 102 0.89 -1.84 -0.46
N ASP A 103 0.50 -0.58 -0.51
CA ASP A 103 -0.21 0.09 0.56
C ASP A 103 -1.44 0.77 -0.02
N TYR A 104 -2.61 0.39 0.47
CA TYR A 104 -3.88 0.97 0.05
C TYR A 104 -4.33 1.97 1.10
N PRO A 105 -4.45 3.26 0.75
CA PRO A 105 -5.03 4.24 1.64
C PRO A 105 -6.53 3.96 1.79
N GLY A 106 -6.95 3.68 3.03
CA GLY A 106 -8.36 3.59 3.39
C GLY A 106 -9.02 4.98 3.51
N PRO A 107 -10.32 5.02 3.78
CA PRO A 107 -11.01 6.27 4.09
C PRO A 107 -10.36 6.96 5.30
N GLU A 108 -10.39 8.28 5.34
CA GLU A 108 -9.84 9.06 6.45
C GLU A 108 -10.31 8.50 7.80
N SER A 109 -9.39 8.04 8.63
CA SER A 109 -9.67 7.72 10.02
C SER A 109 -9.67 9.02 10.83
N GLY A 110 -10.73 9.81 10.67
CA GLY A 110 -10.94 11.00 11.50
C GLY A 110 -11.44 10.58 12.88
N ILE A 111 -10.78 11.03 13.95
CA ILE A 111 -11.41 11.03 15.28
C ILE A 111 -12.52 12.07 15.22
N PRO A 112 -13.81 11.70 15.40
CA PRO A 112 -14.90 12.67 15.37
C PRO A 112 -14.65 13.76 16.44
N GLY A 113 -14.67 15.02 16.03
CA GLY A 113 -14.59 16.16 16.94
C GLY A 113 -13.22 16.85 17.05
N ARG A 114 -12.21 16.46 16.29
CA ARG A 114 -10.93 17.18 16.29
C ARG A 114 -11.05 18.49 15.50
N GLN A 115 -10.71 19.58 16.16
CA GLN A 115 -10.66 20.93 15.57
C GLN A 115 -9.29 21.16 14.95
N ASP A 116 -9.21 21.97 13.87
CA ASP A 116 -7.94 22.50 13.40
C ASP A 116 -7.33 23.44 14.43
N ALA A 117 -6.05 23.80 14.27
CA ALA A 117 -5.36 24.72 15.19
C ALA A 117 -6.02 26.12 15.30
N ALA A 118 -6.99 26.44 14.41
CA ALA A 118 -7.79 27.66 14.42
C ALA A 118 -9.20 27.45 15.02
N GLY A 119 -9.53 26.24 15.51
CA GLY A 119 -10.81 25.95 16.16
C GLY A 119 -11.99 25.77 15.21
N HIS A 120 -11.75 25.66 13.89
CA HIS A 120 -12.81 25.50 12.91
C HIS A 120 -13.23 24.04 12.80
N LYS A 121 -14.51 23.76 13.03
CA LYS A 121 -15.11 22.47 12.66
C LYS A 121 -15.19 22.41 11.14
N LYS A 122 -14.49 21.47 10.51
CA LYS A 122 -14.73 21.17 9.10
C LYS A 122 -16.12 20.58 8.98
N ASN A 123 -17.09 21.39 8.57
CA ASN A 123 -18.38 20.89 8.09
C ASN A 123 -18.09 20.10 6.80
N ARG A 124 -18.44 18.82 6.79
CA ARG A 124 -18.54 18.03 5.56
C ARG A 124 -19.79 18.48 4.80
N PRO A 125 -19.75 18.52 3.45
CA PRO A 125 -20.95 18.54 2.66
C PRO A 125 -21.74 17.24 2.83
#